data_8880848a7ae4c856e98cf448f1de9fcd
#
_entry.id   8880848a7ae4c856e98cf448f1de9fcd
#
_cell.length_a   1.000
_cell.length_b   1.000
_cell.length_c   1.000
_cell.angle_alpha   90.00
_cell.angle_beta   90.00
_cell.angle_gamma   90.00
#
_symmetry.space_group_name_H-M   'P 1'
#
loop_
_entity.id
_entity.type
_entity.pdbx_description
1 polymer ?
#
loop_
_entity_poly.entity_id
_entity_poly.type
_entity_poly.pdbx_seq_one_letter_code
_entity_poly.pdbx_strand_id
1 'polypeptide(L)'
;TLPGQSLRRFANRTEFVKAFLAQVFGDIDHIIFNSLATPFIVSWTMENTGATDILVWQEPLGDILPGNMNGILEDNSARANAIIIPDKTTYEKALTLVPKEKHHKLLSLGYAYDFKENHGKSHNAFIATNSDQIEHLEALVEALPDVTFQIAAVTEMSAKLLSMMRYSNVVLHPNASHKQLDKLYQESNLYLDINHHNELYKATRTAFEHQLLILAFSETVHGRVYTAPEHIYAGQDYQAMVAKIKQVLEQDQAMQEAMQAQKAQANTLTASDLTNRLQGLLGGNHV
;
A
#
# COMPACT_ATOMS: atom_id res chain seq x y z
N THR A 1 17.12 -13.34 27.24
CA THR A 1 17.06 -12.72 28.61
C THR A 1 18.34 -11.95 28.84
N LEU A 2 18.25 -10.65 29.02
CA LEU A 2 19.38 -9.84 29.46
C LEU A 2 19.78 -10.25 30.88
N PRO A 3 21.09 -10.28 31.24
CA PRO A 3 21.53 -10.65 32.56
C PRO A 3 20.92 -9.73 33.62
N GLY A 4 20.21 -10.28 34.58
CA GLY A 4 19.65 -9.57 35.74
C GLY A 4 18.13 -9.34 35.69
N GLN A 5 17.40 -9.78 34.66
CA GLN A 5 15.94 -9.64 34.62
C GLN A 5 15.24 -10.88 35.15
N SER A 6 14.43 -10.71 36.19
CA SER A 6 13.54 -11.74 36.69
C SER A 6 12.40 -12.01 35.72
N LEU A 7 12.08 -13.28 35.50
CA LEU A 7 10.93 -13.68 34.66
C LEU A 7 9.64 -13.24 35.36
N ARG A 8 8.94 -12.29 34.79
CA ARG A 8 7.60 -11.86 35.26
C ARG A 8 6.52 -12.61 34.48
N ARG A 9 5.56 -13.17 35.21
CA ARG A 9 4.34 -13.75 34.63
C ARG A 9 3.25 -12.69 34.66
N PHE A 10 2.52 -12.56 33.55
CA PHE A 10 1.40 -11.64 33.43
C PHE A 10 0.09 -12.43 33.24
N ALA A 11 -0.98 -11.93 33.83
CA ALA A 11 -2.28 -12.59 33.81
C ALA A 11 -2.87 -12.67 32.38
N ASN A 12 -2.56 -11.69 31.53
CA ASN A 12 -2.98 -11.63 30.15
C ASN A 12 -2.06 -10.70 29.33
N ARG A 13 -2.29 -10.65 28.00
CA ARG A 13 -1.53 -9.82 27.07
C ARG A 13 -1.60 -8.33 27.43
N THR A 14 -2.74 -7.86 27.89
CA THR A 14 -2.97 -6.47 28.28
C THR A 14 -2.05 -6.05 29.44
N GLU A 15 -1.98 -6.85 30.50
CA GLU A 15 -1.09 -6.57 31.64
C GLU A 15 0.39 -6.62 31.26
N PHE A 16 0.77 -7.52 30.35
CA PHE A 16 2.13 -7.53 29.79
C PHE A 16 2.44 -6.23 29.06
N VAL A 17 1.55 -5.78 28.16
CA VAL A 17 1.75 -4.54 27.38
C VAL A 17 1.82 -3.33 28.31
N LYS A 18 0.94 -3.21 29.30
CA LYS A 18 0.98 -2.12 30.29
C LYS A 18 2.31 -2.06 31.03
N ALA A 19 2.77 -3.21 31.57
CA ALA A 19 4.01 -3.27 32.30
C ALA A 19 5.24 -2.99 31.43
N PHE A 20 5.22 -3.43 30.16
CA PHE A 20 6.26 -3.13 29.18
C PHE A 20 6.32 -1.65 28.84
N LEU A 21 5.19 -1.03 28.54
CA LEU A 21 5.10 0.38 28.22
C LEU A 21 5.51 1.27 29.39
N ALA A 22 5.11 0.92 30.64
CA ALA A 22 5.52 1.65 31.85
C ALA A 22 7.03 1.62 32.09
N GLN A 23 7.75 0.59 31.63
CA GLN A 23 9.21 0.49 31.74
C GLN A 23 9.94 1.27 30.63
N VAL A 24 9.33 1.36 29.44
CA VAL A 24 9.96 1.93 28.24
C VAL A 24 9.74 3.43 28.14
N PHE A 25 8.61 3.95 28.63
CA PHE A 25 8.17 5.32 28.36
C PHE A 25 8.31 6.33 29.52
N GLY A 26 9.19 6.05 30.49
CA GLY A 26 9.36 6.93 31.66
C GLY A 26 9.81 8.36 31.39
N ASP A 27 10.56 8.59 30.29
CA ASP A 27 11.17 9.90 29.97
C ASP A 27 11.07 10.23 28.47
N ILE A 28 9.92 9.95 27.83
CA ILE A 28 9.72 10.21 26.39
C ILE A 28 8.78 11.38 26.21
N ASP A 29 9.23 12.40 25.45
CA ASP A 29 8.46 13.60 25.15
C ASP A 29 7.43 13.37 24.02
N HIS A 30 7.77 12.49 23.05
CA HIS A 30 6.97 12.24 21.86
C HIS A 30 6.78 10.75 21.63
N ILE A 31 5.56 10.33 21.26
CA ILE A 31 5.24 8.94 20.92
C ILE A 31 4.55 8.91 19.56
N ILE A 32 5.09 8.10 18.67
CA ILE A 32 4.48 7.83 17.35
C ILE A 32 4.02 6.38 17.32
N PHE A 33 2.73 6.18 17.17
CA PHE A 33 2.15 4.85 16.93
C PHE A 33 2.04 4.59 15.44
N ASN A 34 2.60 3.50 14.97
CA ASN A 34 2.61 3.13 13.54
C ASN A 34 1.34 2.37 13.11
N SER A 35 0.25 2.48 13.81
CA SER A 35 -1.01 1.85 13.40
C SER A 35 -2.18 2.35 14.24
N LEU A 36 -3.33 2.57 13.60
CA LEU A 36 -4.61 2.76 14.28
C LEU A 36 -5.21 1.46 14.83
N ALA A 37 -4.59 0.31 14.53
CA ALA A 37 -5.12 -1.01 14.90
C ALA A 37 -5.07 -1.36 16.39
N THR A 38 -4.53 -0.47 17.24
CA THR A 38 -4.40 -0.70 18.69
C THR A 38 -4.92 0.48 19.52
N PRO A 39 -6.24 0.82 19.43
CA PRO A 39 -6.82 1.96 20.15
C PRO A 39 -6.56 1.90 21.66
N PHE A 40 -6.59 0.69 22.23
CA PHE A 40 -6.32 0.47 23.64
C PHE A 40 -4.90 0.91 24.06
N ILE A 41 -3.88 0.61 23.25
CA ILE A 41 -2.49 0.99 23.54
C ILE A 41 -2.34 2.51 23.49
N VAL A 42 -2.93 3.16 22.49
CA VAL A 42 -2.94 4.62 22.36
C VAL A 42 -3.59 5.25 23.58
N SER A 43 -4.83 4.85 23.91
CA SER A 43 -5.56 5.37 25.08
C SER A 43 -4.81 5.19 26.39
N TRP A 44 -4.28 3.98 26.64
CA TRP A 44 -3.54 3.70 27.84
C TRP A 44 -2.25 4.55 27.97
N THR A 45 -1.54 4.71 26.85
CA THR A 45 -0.32 5.53 26.83
C THR A 45 -0.62 6.99 27.12
N MET A 46 -1.67 7.56 26.54
CA MET A 46 -2.12 8.92 26.79
C MET A 46 -2.52 9.16 28.25
N GLU A 47 -3.07 8.13 28.91
CA GLU A 47 -3.50 8.22 30.31
C GLU A 47 -2.35 8.06 31.30
N ASN A 48 -1.27 7.36 30.92
CA ASN A 48 -0.22 6.89 31.84
C ASN A 48 1.18 7.42 31.54
N THR A 49 1.36 8.23 30.50
CA THR A 49 2.65 8.86 30.17
C THR A 49 2.55 10.38 30.26
N GLY A 50 3.65 11.03 30.57
CA GLY A 50 3.77 12.51 30.52
C GLY A 50 4.04 13.04 29.11
N ALA A 51 3.92 12.21 28.06
CA ALA A 51 4.16 12.64 26.69
C ALA A 51 3.17 13.74 26.28
N THR A 52 3.70 14.85 25.81
CA THR A 52 2.91 16.02 25.38
C THR A 52 2.37 15.87 23.97
N ASP A 53 3.08 15.13 23.11
CA ASP A 53 2.73 14.94 21.71
C ASP A 53 2.59 13.46 21.35
N ILE A 54 1.38 13.04 21.05
CA ILE A 54 1.09 11.69 20.59
C ILE A 54 0.62 11.78 19.15
N LEU A 55 1.44 11.21 18.26
CA LEU A 55 1.13 11.11 16.84
C LEU A 55 0.73 9.69 16.51
N VAL A 56 -0.39 9.52 15.84
CA VAL A 56 -0.80 8.23 15.31
C VAL A 56 -0.49 8.22 13.82
N TRP A 57 0.40 7.33 13.41
CA TRP A 57 0.79 7.12 12.02
C TRP A 57 -0.07 6.02 11.42
N GLN A 58 -0.74 6.35 10.33
CA GLN A 58 -1.48 5.38 9.54
C GLN A 58 -0.65 4.98 8.33
N GLU A 59 -0.35 3.70 8.16
CA GLU A 59 0.25 3.19 6.92
C GLU A 59 -0.71 3.39 5.73
N PRO A 60 -0.20 3.51 4.50
CA PRO A 60 -1.03 3.50 3.30
C PRO A 60 -1.83 2.19 3.23
N LEU A 61 -3.14 2.27 3.42
CA LEU A 61 -4.00 1.08 3.51
C LEU A 61 -4.83 0.82 2.24
N GLY A 62 -4.91 1.81 1.34
CA GLY A 62 -5.86 1.72 0.25
C GLY A 62 -7.31 1.89 0.73
N ASP A 63 -8.18 1.01 0.30
CA ASP A 63 -9.59 1.07 0.71
C ASP A 63 -9.77 0.72 2.19
N ILE A 64 -10.03 1.73 2.99
CA ILE A 64 -10.38 1.57 4.40
C ILE A 64 -11.85 1.15 4.48
N LEU A 65 -12.13 0.02 5.12
CA LEU A 65 -13.49 -0.42 5.38
C LEU A 65 -14.19 0.56 6.33
N PRO A 66 -15.34 1.16 5.94
CA PRO A 66 -16.01 2.20 6.73
C PRO A 66 -16.34 1.79 8.18
N GLY A 67 -16.66 0.51 8.40
CA GLY A 67 -17.07 0.01 9.72
C GLY A 67 -15.97 -0.02 10.78
N ASN A 68 -14.71 -0.16 10.38
CA ASN A 68 -13.59 -0.23 11.33
C ASN A 68 -12.97 1.15 11.63
N MET A 69 -13.16 2.13 10.75
CA MET A 69 -12.56 3.45 10.92
C MET A 69 -13.40 4.42 11.76
N ASN A 70 -14.73 4.32 11.71
CA ASN A 70 -15.58 5.27 12.44
C ASN A 70 -15.32 5.26 13.94
N GLY A 71 -15.24 4.07 14.56
CA GLY A 71 -14.93 3.97 15.99
C GLY A 71 -13.49 4.31 16.35
N ILE A 72 -12.54 3.93 15.49
CA ILE A 72 -11.09 4.09 15.76
C ILE A 72 -10.66 5.55 15.55
N LEU A 73 -11.07 6.19 14.46
CA LEU A 73 -10.72 7.59 14.18
C LEU A 73 -11.46 8.57 15.08
N GLU A 74 -12.72 8.32 15.42
CA GLU A 74 -13.45 9.15 16.39
C GLU A 74 -12.81 9.08 17.76
N ASP A 75 -12.52 7.89 18.28
CA ASP A 75 -11.87 7.71 19.58
C ASP A 75 -10.44 8.27 19.59
N ASN A 76 -9.65 7.96 18.58
CA ASN A 76 -8.27 8.44 18.52
C ASN A 76 -8.17 9.93 18.15
N SER A 77 -9.06 10.45 17.29
CA SER A 77 -9.08 11.88 16.97
C SER A 77 -9.45 12.75 18.17
N ALA A 78 -10.14 12.21 19.16
CA ALA A 78 -10.45 12.91 20.40
C ALA A 78 -9.25 13.00 21.35
N ARG A 79 -8.34 12.02 21.28
CA ARG A 79 -7.26 11.82 22.26
C ARG A 79 -5.87 12.12 21.70
N ALA A 80 -5.60 11.78 20.43
CA ALA A 80 -4.31 12.07 19.81
C ALA A 80 -4.13 13.56 19.52
N ASN A 81 -2.91 14.06 19.62
CA ASN A 81 -2.59 15.42 19.21
C ASN A 81 -2.67 15.57 17.70
N ALA A 82 -2.20 14.55 16.96
CA ALA A 82 -2.35 14.48 15.52
C ALA A 82 -2.46 13.05 15.04
N ILE A 83 -3.15 12.87 13.92
CA ILE A 83 -3.20 11.61 13.15
C ILE A 83 -2.56 11.86 11.80
N ILE A 84 -1.42 11.22 11.56
CA ILE A 84 -0.69 11.34 10.32
C ILE A 84 -1.21 10.28 9.34
N ILE A 85 -1.69 10.73 8.20
CA ILE A 85 -2.17 9.88 7.12
C ILE A 85 -1.27 10.10 5.90
N PRO A 86 -0.49 9.09 5.48
CA PRO A 86 0.53 9.29 4.47
C PRO A 86 -0.02 9.45 3.06
N ASP A 87 -1.05 8.72 2.67
CA ASP A 87 -1.58 8.75 1.31
C ASP A 87 -2.82 9.65 1.15
N LYS A 88 -2.96 10.19 -0.05
CA LYS A 88 -4.03 11.14 -0.38
C LYS A 88 -5.42 10.50 -0.30
N THR A 89 -5.58 9.29 -0.82
CA THR A 89 -6.88 8.59 -0.88
C THR A 89 -7.41 8.32 0.53
N THR A 90 -6.56 7.81 1.42
CA THR A 90 -6.91 7.58 2.83
C THR A 90 -7.21 8.89 3.55
N TYR A 91 -6.43 9.95 3.29
CA TYR A 91 -6.64 11.26 3.91
C TYR A 91 -7.98 11.89 3.51
N GLU A 92 -8.30 11.90 2.21
CA GLU A 92 -9.59 12.42 1.72
C GLU A 92 -10.77 11.64 2.32
N LYS A 93 -10.65 10.31 2.43
CA LYS A 93 -11.66 9.49 3.09
C LYS A 93 -11.77 9.78 4.59
N ALA A 94 -10.65 9.94 5.29
CA ALA A 94 -10.65 10.32 6.71
C ALA A 94 -11.36 11.64 6.97
N LEU A 95 -11.21 12.64 6.10
CA LEU A 95 -11.95 13.89 6.18
C LEU A 95 -13.47 13.73 6.10
N THR A 96 -13.97 12.67 5.46
CA THR A 96 -15.41 12.38 5.42
C THR A 96 -15.94 11.67 6.66
N LEU A 97 -15.06 11.01 7.41
CA LEU A 97 -15.41 10.18 8.56
C LEU A 97 -15.21 10.90 9.90
N VAL A 98 -14.31 11.89 9.94
CA VAL A 98 -14.00 12.63 11.16
C VAL A 98 -14.79 13.94 11.22
N PRO A 99 -15.37 14.33 12.37
CA PRO A 99 -16.04 15.60 12.53
C PRO A 99 -15.18 16.81 12.15
N LYS A 100 -15.75 17.79 11.46
CA LYS A 100 -15.02 18.93 10.88
C LYS A 100 -14.18 19.71 11.90
N GLU A 101 -14.67 19.84 13.13
CA GLU A 101 -13.96 20.51 14.23
C GLU A 101 -12.65 19.80 14.62
N LYS A 102 -12.48 18.53 14.22
CA LYS A 102 -11.28 17.72 14.49
C LYS A 102 -10.36 17.59 13.26
N HIS A 103 -10.73 18.14 12.11
CA HIS A 103 -9.92 18.04 10.88
C HIS A 103 -8.52 18.63 11.05
N HIS A 104 -8.33 19.61 11.94
CA HIS A 104 -7.01 20.19 12.25
C HIS A 104 -6.03 19.16 12.85
N LYS A 105 -6.54 18.04 13.36
CA LYS A 105 -5.73 16.93 13.87
C LYS A 105 -5.32 15.94 12.80
N LEU A 106 -5.89 16.00 11.58
CA LEU A 106 -5.55 15.14 10.47
C LEU A 106 -4.44 15.78 9.65
N LEU A 107 -3.31 15.09 9.52
CA LEU A 107 -2.15 15.60 8.81
C LEU A 107 -1.83 14.70 7.63
N SER A 108 -1.83 15.27 6.42
CA SER A 108 -1.33 14.58 5.22
C SER A 108 0.17 14.82 5.11
N LEU A 109 0.97 13.80 5.36
CA LEU A 109 2.43 13.97 5.43
C LEU A 109 3.17 13.42 4.21
N GLY A 110 2.68 12.36 3.62
CA GLY A 110 3.39 11.55 2.62
C GLY A 110 4.09 10.36 3.26
N TYR A 111 4.66 9.50 2.42
CA TYR A 111 5.33 8.28 2.86
C TYR A 111 6.65 8.07 2.10
N ALA A 112 7.70 7.66 2.81
CA ALA A 112 8.96 7.26 2.21
C ALA A 112 8.92 5.74 1.95
N TYR A 113 8.72 5.37 0.69
CA TYR A 113 8.70 3.97 0.26
C TYR A 113 10.12 3.43 0.08
N ASP A 114 10.28 2.14 0.33
CA ASP A 114 11.55 1.41 0.07
C ASP A 114 11.58 0.94 -1.39
N PHE A 115 11.93 1.88 -2.29
CA PHE A 115 12.02 1.57 -3.70
C PHE A 115 13.20 0.64 -4.01
N LYS A 116 12.90 -0.42 -4.72
CA LYS A 116 13.87 -1.40 -5.20
C LYS A 116 14.33 -1.07 -6.61
N GLU A 117 15.53 -1.49 -6.94
CA GLU A 117 16.00 -1.39 -8.32
C GLU A 117 15.15 -2.27 -9.24
N ASN A 118 14.69 -1.69 -10.33
CA ASN A 118 13.99 -2.40 -11.39
C ASN A 118 14.93 -2.66 -12.56
N HIS A 119 15.10 -3.92 -12.90
CA HIS A 119 15.91 -4.37 -14.02
C HIS A 119 15.06 -4.70 -15.26
N GLY A 120 13.79 -4.39 -15.23
CA GLY A 120 12.83 -4.66 -16.30
C GLY A 120 13.16 -3.88 -17.58
N LYS A 121 14.02 -4.43 -18.42
CA LYS A 121 14.27 -3.93 -19.78
C LYS A 121 13.42 -4.62 -20.84
N SER A 122 12.52 -5.48 -20.42
CA SER A 122 11.68 -6.32 -21.28
C SER A 122 10.25 -5.81 -21.27
N HIS A 123 9.55 -5.99 -22.38
CA HIS A 123 8.10 -5.71 -22.49
C HIS A 123 7.28 -6.76 -21.70
N ASN A 124 7.54 -6.86 -20.39
CA ASN A 124 6.82 -7.80 -19.51
C ASN A 124 5.71 -7.09 -18.75
N ALA A 125 4.51 -7.64 -18.81
CA ALA A 125 3.38 -7.31 -17.96
C ALA A 125 3.17 -8.45 -16.94
N PHE A 126 3.16 -8.11 -15.65
CA PHE A 126 3.00 -9.09 -14.57
C PHE A 126 1.58 -9.02 -13.98
N ILE A 127 1.01 -10.18 -13.72
CA ILE A 127 -0.29 -10.38 -13.08
C ILE A 127 -0.10 -11.38 -11.96
N ALA A 128 -0.31 -10.97 -10.70
CA ALA A 128 -0.38 -11.89 -9.58
C ALA A 128 -1.85 -12.23 -9.29
N THR A 129 -2.19 -13.52 -9.25
CA THR A 129 -3.57 -13.95 -9.06
C THR A 129 -3.66 -15.22 -8.20
N ASN A 130 -4.82 -15.45 -7.61
CA ASN A 130 -5.25 -16.69 -6.98
C ASN A 130 -6.53 -17.25 -7.62
N SER A 131 -6.89 -16.74 -8.80
CA SER A 131 -8.13 -17.04 -9.49
C SER A 131 -7.94 -16.98 -11.01
N ASP A 132 -8.89 -17.56 -11.75
CA ASP A 132 -8.99 -17.44 -13.20
C ASP A 132 -9.97 -16.34 -13.66
N GLN A 133 -10.50 -15.55 -12.71
CA GLN A 133 -11.35 -14.40 -13.00
C GLN A 133 -10.48 -13.15 -13.20
N ILE A 134 -9.81 -13.10 -14.35
CA ILE A 134 -8.93 -12.01 -14.75
C ILE A 134 -9.65 -11.24 -15.87
N GLU A 135 -9.91 -9.96 -15.63
CA GLU A 135 -10.68 -9.10 -16.51
C GLU A 135 -9.97 -8.89 -17.84
N HIS A 136 -10.66 -9.13 -18.95
CA HIS A 136 -10.19 -8.95 -20.33
C HIS A 136 -8.84 -9.61 -20.67
N LEU A 137 -8.37 -10.61 -19.91
CA LEU A 137 -7.04 -11.20 -20.12
C LEU A 137 -6.79 -11.61 -21.57
N GLU A 138 -7.72 -12.36 -22.17
CA GLU A 138 -7.57 -12.87 -23.53
C GLU A 138 -7.51 -11.73 -24.55
N ALA A 139 -8.39 -10.74 -24.43
CA ALA A 139 -8.42 -9.58 -25.32
C ALA A 139 -7.14 -8.74 -25.24
N LEU A 140 -6.57 -8.60 -24.03
CA LEU A 140 -5.28 -7.89 -23.81
C LEU A 140 -4.13 -8.67 -24.46
N VAL A 141 -4.07 -9.98 -24.25
CA VAL A 141 -3.05 -10.87 -24.82
C VAL A 141 -3.05 -10.83 -26.35
N GLU A 142 -4.23 -10.87 -26.97
CA GLU A 142 -4.39 -10.80 -28.43
C GLU A 142 -4.03 -9.44 -29.02
N ALA A 143 -4.38 -8.35 -28.30
CA ALA A 143 -4.11 -6.98 -28.76
C ALA A 143 -2.66 -6.54 -28.59
N LEU A 144 -1.86 -7.26 -27.78
CA LEU A 144 -0.49 -6.92 -27.37
C LEU A 144 0.48 -8.09 -27.62
N PRO A 145 0.66 -8.53 -28.88
CA PRO A 145 1.50 -9.71 -29.19
C PRO A 145 2.98 -9.54 -28.82
N ASP A 146 3.48 -8.30 -28.76
CA ASP A 146 4.87 -7.97 -28.41
C ASP A 146 5.08 -7.81 -26.89
N VAL A 147 4.04 -7.96 -26.09
CA VAL A 147 4.10 -7.91 -24.60
C VAL A 147 4.02 -9.32 -24.06
N THR A 148 4.98 -9.70 -23.23
CA THR A 148 4.95 -10.99 -22.53
C THR A 148 4.14 -10.86 -21.25
N PHE A 149 3.06 -11.61 -21.14
CA PHE A 149 2.21 -11.69 -19.95
C PHE A 149 2.74 -12.76 -18.99
N GLN A 150 3.37 -12.33 -17.90
CA GLN A 150 3.81 -13.18 -16.81
C GLN A 150 2.66 -13.33 -15.80
N ILE A 151 2.04 -14.50 -15.73
CA ILE A 151 0.89 -14.73 -14.84
C ILE A 151 1.29 -15.72 -13.75
N ALA A 152 1.29 -15.28 -12.50
CA ALA A 152 1.68 -16.12 -11.38
C ALA A 152 0.52 -16.34 -10.39
N ALA A 153 0.35 -17.60 -9.99
CA ALA A 153 -0.55 -18.02 -8.93
C ALA A 153 0.23 -18.74 -7.82
N VAL A 154 -0.12 -18.52 -6.56
CA VAL A 154 0.48 -19.24 -5.41
C VAL A 154 -0.16 -20.62 -5.19
N THR A 155 -1.15 -20.96 -5.98
CA THR A 155 -1.87 -22.23 -6.01
C THR A 155 -1.77 -22.85 -7.40
N GLU A 156 -2.36 -24.02 -7.56
CA GLU A 156 -2.58 -24.60 -8.87
C GLU A 156 -3.49 -23.71 -9.72
N MET A 157 -3.24 -23.70 -11.02
CA MET A 157 -4.05 -22.94 -11.98
C MET A 157 -5.18 -23.80 -12.54
N SER A 158 -6.34 -23.20 -12.75
CA SER A 158 -7.49 -23.86 -13.39
C SER A 158 -7.20 -24.22 -14.86
N ALA A 159 -7.97 -25.16 -15.40
CA ALA A 159 -7.90 -25.52 -16.82
C ALA A 159 -8.14 -24.32 -17.75
N LYS A 160 -9.02 -23.38 -17.34
CA LYS A 160 -9.28 -22.12 -18.07
C LYS A 160 -8.00 -21.28 -18.16
N LEU A 161 -7.31 -21.08 -17.04
CA LEU A 161 -6.09 -20.28 -17.03
C LEU A 161 -4.95 -21.01 -17.77
N LEU A 162 -4.82 -22.33 -17.59
CA LEU A 162 -3.85 -23.15 -18.33
C LEU A 162 -4.06 -23.09 -19.84
N SER A 163 -5.30 -22.93 -20.31
CA SER A 163 -5.59 -22.81 -21.76
C SER A 163 -4.99 -21.57 -22.40
N MET A 164 -4.59 -20.58 -21.60
CA MET A 164 -3.89 -19.37 -22.07
C MET A 164 -2.49 -19.66 -22.61
N MET A 165 -1.90 -20.82 -22.30
CA MET A 165 -0.63 -21.30 -22.89
C MET A 165 -0.67 -21.45 -24.42
N ARG A 166 -1.85 -21.42 -25.06
CA ARG A 166 -1.96 -21.38 -26.52
C ARG A 166 -1.41 -20.12 -27.16
N TYR A 167 -1.30 -19.02 -26.36
CA TYR A 167 -0.70 -17.77 -26.80
C TYR A 167 0.80 -17.76 -26.51
N SER A 168 1.61 -17.49 -27.55
CA SER A 168 3.08 -17.51 -27.46
C SER A 168 3.66 -16.42 -26.53
N ASN A 169 2.88 -15.39 -26.25
CA ASN A 169 3.23 -14.27 -25.38
C ASN A 169 2.69 -14.41 -23.95
N VAL A 170 2.25 -15.61 -23.53
CA VAL A 170 1.79 -15.91 -22.17
C VAL A 170 2.74 -16.91 -21.51
N VAL A 171 3.19 -16.58 -20.31
CA VAL A 171 3.99 -17.46 -19.45
C VAL A 171 3.27 -17.64 -18.12
N LEU A 172 2.96 -18.88 -17.77
CA LEU A 172 2.25 -19.21 -16.54
C LEU A 172 3.21 -19.75 -15.48
N HIS A 173 3.03 -19.27 -14.23
CA HIS A 173 3.80 -19.68 -13.06
C HIS A 173 2.86 -20.23 -11.98
N PRO A 174 2.40 -21.49 -12.10
CA PRO A 174 1.60 -22.14 -11.05
C PRO A 174 2.44 -22.41 -9.81
N ASN A 175 1.83 -22.40 -8.65
CA ASN A 175 2.49 -22.66 -7.36
C ASN A 175 3.75 -21.78 -7.13
N ALA A 176 3.69 -20.52 -7.56
CA ALA A 176 4.81 -19.61 -7.49
C ALA A 176 5.22 -19.36 -6.03
N SER A 177 6.50 -19.58 -5.72
CA SER A 177 7.09 -19.22 -4.43
C SER A 177 7.29 -17.72 -4.30
N HIS A 178 7.45 -17.20 -3.08
CA HIS A 178 7.78 -15.79 -2.84
C HIS A 178 9.02 -15.34 -3.63
N LYS A 179 10.04 -16.19 -3.73
CA LYS A 179 11.26 -15.87 -4.50
C LYS A 179 10.98 -15.74 -6.00
N GLN A 180 10.08 -16.56 -6.54
CA GLN A 180 9.67 -16.45 -7.95
C GLN A 180 8.83 -15.18 -8.18
N LEU A 181 7.90 -14.87 -7.27
CA LEU A 181 7.14 -13.61 -7.35
C LEU A 181 8.07 -12.39 -7.31
N ASP A 182 9.02 -12.35 -6.37
CA ASP A 182 10.00 -11.25 -6.27
C ASP A 182 10.81 -11.08 -7.57
N LYS A 183 11.24 -12.19 -8.18
CA LYS A 183 11.91 -12.16 -9.48
C LYS A 183 11.01 -11.59 -10.59
N LEU A 184 9.72 -11.97 -10.62
CA LEU A 184 8.79 -11.48 -11.63
C LEU A 184 8.53 -9.97 -11.48
N TYR A 185 8.46 -9.45 -10.25
CA TYR A 185 8.42 -8.01 -10.02
C TYR A 185 9.68 -7.31 -10.54
N GLN A 186 10.87 -7.87 -10.31
CA GLN A 186 12.14 -7.28 -10.75
C GLN A 186 12.32 -7.28 -12.28
N GLU A 187 11.74 -8.25 -12.97
CA GLU A 187 11.89 -8.45 -14.40
C GLU A 187 10.74 -7.87 -15.24
N SER A 188 9.77 -7.19 -14.61
CA SER A 188 8.60 -6.63 -15.30
C SER A 188 8.63 -5.10 -15.33
N ASN A 189 7.97 -4.51 -16.34
CA ASN A 189 7.77 -3.08 -16.46
C ASN A 189 6.38 -2.64 -16.01
N LEU A 190 5.40 -3.52 -16.19
CA LEU A 190 4.00 -3.27 -15.92
C LEU A 190 3.47 -4.26 -14.88
N TYR A 191 2.58 -3.78 -14.04
CA TYR A 191 1.73 -4.61 -13.21
C TYR A 191 0.28 -4.37 -13.60
N LEU A 192 -0.44 -5.44 -13.94
CA LEU A 192 -1.84 -5.36 -14.31
C LEU A 192 -2.70 -5.84 -13.14
N ASP A 193 -3.35 -4.90 -12.46
CA ASP A 193 -4.27 -5.15 -11.35
C ASP A 193 -5.69 -5.38 -11.91
N ILE A 194 -5.86 -6.54 -12.55
CA ILE A 194 -7.06 -6.90 -13.34
C ILE A 194 -7.76 -8.17 -12.86
N ASN A 195 -7.46 -8.62 -11.66
CA ASN A 195 -8.04 -9.82 -11.06
C ASN A 195 -9.21 -9.46 -10.13
N HIS A 196 -10.33 -10.20 -10.22
CA HIS A 196 -11.56 -9.93 -9.44
C HIS A 196 -11.53 -10.40 -7.99
N HIS A 197 -10.54 -11.22 -7.61
CA HIS A 197 -10.41 -11.72 -6.24
C HIS A 197 -9.54 -10.80 -5.37
N ASN A 198 -9.50 -11.09 -4.08
CA ASN A 198 -8.67 -10.37 -3.13
C ASN A 198 -7.23 -10.27 -3.60
N GLU A 199 -6.62 -9.14 -3.32
CA GLU A 199 -5.24 -8.85 -3.62
C GLU A 199 -4.30 -9.91 -3.01
N LEU A 200 -3.38 -10.42 -3.80
CA LEU A 200 -2.38 -11.39 -3.36
C LEU A 200 -1.21 -10.67 -2.65
N TYR A 201 -1.01 -10.90 -1.34
CA TYR A 201 0.16 -10.44 -0.58
C TYR A 201 0.52 -8.95 -0.75
N LYS A 202 -0.45 -8.05 -0.82
CA LYS A 202 -0.21 -6.63 -1.13
C LYS A 202 0.54 -6.44 -2.46
N ALA A 203 0.12 -7.16 -3.48
CA ALA A 203 0.78 -7.22 -4.79
C ALA A 203 0.95 -5.83 -5.44
N THR A 204 -0.04 -4.94 -5.33
CA THR A 204 0.02 -3.58 -5.87
C THR A 204 1.07 -2.72 -5.17
N ARG A 205 1.17 -2.81 -3.83
CA ARG A 205 2.23 -2.14 -3.08
C ARG A 205 3.60 -2.67 -3.48
N THR A 206 3.74 -4.00 -3.58
CA THR A 206 5.00 -4.63 -4.00
C THR A 206 5.39 -4.21 -5.41
N ALA A 207 4.43 -4.16 -6.35
CA ALA A 207 4.67 -3.66 -7.71
C ALA A 207 5.13 -2.19 -7.69
N PHE A 208 4.49 -1.34 -6.87
CA PHE A 208 4.86 0.06 -6.71
C PHE A 208 6.29 0.22 -6.17
N GLU A 209 6.66 -0.52 -5.12
CA GLU A 209 8.00 -0.49 -4.52
C GLU A 209 9.07 -1.04 -5.49
N HIS A 210 8.71 -1.97 -6.37
CA HIS A 210 9.55 -2.42 -7.49
C HIS A 210 9.52 -1.50 -8.73
N GLN A 211 8.85 -0.36 -8.63
CA GLN A 211 8.77 0.65 -9.68
C GLN A 211 8.15 0.13 -11.00
N LEU A 212 7.13 -0.73 -10.92
CA LEU A 212 6.30 -1.11 -12.05
C LEU A 212 5.19 -0.06 -12.25
N LEU A 213 4.86 0.23 -13.50
CA LEU A 213 3.66 1.00 -13.79
C LEU A 213 2.42 0.13 -13.58
N ILE A 214 1.51 0.58 -12.73
CA ILE A 214 0.29 -0.14 -12.38
C ILE A 214 -0.86 0.36 -13.23
N LEU A 215 -1.55 -0.56 -13.91
CA LEU A 215 -2.76 -0.30 -14.68
C LEU A 215 -3.87 -1.22 -14.16
N ALA A 216 -5.09 -0.71 -14.06
CA ALA A 216 -6.21 -1.45 -13.50
C ALA A 216 -7.53 -1.15 -14.21
N PHE A 217 -8.52 -2.03 -14.04
CA PHE A 217 -9.91 -1.68 -14.33
C PHE A 217 -10.61 -1.23 -13.04
N SER A 218 -11.64 -0.39 -13.18
CA SER A 218 -12.39 0.18 -12.07
C SER A 218 -12.99 -0.89 -11.14
N GLU A 219 -13.35 -2.04 -11.71
CA GLU A 219 -13.98 -3.17 -11.02
C GLU A 219 -12.97 -4.10 -10.31
N THR A 220 -11.68 -4.01 -10.68
CA THR A 220 -10.64 -4.93 -10.17
C THR A 220 -9.56 -4.22 -9.37
N VAL A 221 -9.49 -2.90 -9.39
CA VAL A 221 -8.41 -2.14 -8.75
C VAL A 221 -8.37 -2.36 -7.23
N HIS A 222 -7.25 -2.93 -6.74
CA HIS A 222 -6.99 -3.14 -5.32
C HIS A 222 -6.16 -1.99 -4.72
N GLY A 223 -5.20 -1.50 -5.47
CA GLY A 223 -4.24 -0.50 -5.00
C GLY A 223 -4.51 0.92 -5.48
N ARG A 224 -5.68 1.52 -5.20
CA ARG A 224 -5.98 2.92 -5.58
C ARG A 224 -4.99 3.95 -5.05
N VAL A 225 -4.30 3.64 -3.96
CA VAL A 225 -3.22 4.48 -3.42
C VAL A 225 -2.03 4.55 -4.38
N TYR A 226 -1.75 3.43 -5.05
CA TYR A 226 -0.56 3.27 -5.90
C TYR A 226 -0.85 3.43 -7.39
N THR A 227 -2.12 3.55 -7.77
CA THR A 227 -2.56 3.64 -9.17
C THR A 227 -3.08 5.04 -9.45
N ALA A 228 -2.45 5.76 -10.38
CA ALA A 228 -2.94 7.08 -10.77
C ALA A 228 -4.36 6.97 -11.37
N PRO A 229 -5.27 7.91 -11.08
CA PRO A 229 -6.66 7.83 -11.55
C PRO A 229 -6.80 7.64 -13.07
N GLU A 230 -5.92 8.25 -13.87
CA GLU A 230 -5.87 8.11 -15.32
C GLU A 230 -5.39 6.74 -15.80
N HIS A 231 -4.90 5.90 -14.91
CA HIS A 231 -4.49 4.50 -15.16
C HIS A 231 -5.54 3.48 -14.68
N ILE A 232 -6.71 3.96 -14.26
CA ILE A 232 -7.86 3.14 -13.89
C ILE A 232 -8.91 3.28 -14.99
N TYR A 233 -9.12 2.21 -15.75
CA TYR A 233 -10.00 2.19 -16.92
C TYR A 233 -11.36 1.59 -16.56
N ALA A 234 -12.41 2.04 -17.23
CA ALA A 234 -13.71 1.37 -17.15
C ALA A 234 -13.60 -0.03 -17.78
N GLY A 235 -14.31 -1.02 -17.23
CA GLY A 235 -14.21 -2.41 -17.68
C GLY A 235 -14.53 -2.58 -19.18
N GLN A 236 -15.45 -1.77 -19.74
CA GLN A 236 -15.77 -1.81 -21.17
C GLN A 236 -14.68 -1.16 -22.07
N ASP A 237 -13.70 -0.47 -21.52
CA ASP A 237 -12.69 0.30 -22.27
C ASP A 237 -11.29 -0.30 -22.19
N TYR A 238 -11.18 -1.63 -22.37
CA TYR A 238 -9.87 -2.30 -22.39
C TYR A 238 -8.95 -1.77 -23.50
N GLN A 239 -9.52 -1.22 -24.58
CA GLN A 239 -8.75 -0.67 -25.69
C GLN A 239 -7.94 0.58 -25.26
N ALA A 240 -8.45 1.40 -24.34
CA ALA A 240 -7.70 2.49 -23.77
C ALA A 240 -6.49 2.01 -22.95
N MET A 241 -6.64 0.93 -22.19
CA MET A 241 -5.52 0.28 -21.51
C MET A 241 -4.48 -0.26 -22.51
N VAL A 242 -4.93 -0.92 -23.60
CA VAL A 242 -4.03 -1.38 -24.68
C VAL A 242 -3.25 -0.23 -25.29
N ALA A 243 -3.92 0.88 -25.61
CA ALA A 243 -3.28 2.06 -26.18
C ALA A 243 -2.22 2.65 -25.22
N LYS A 244 -2.55 2.73 -23.92
CA LYS A 244 -1.60 3.19 -22.89
C LYS A 244 -0.39 2.27 -22.77
N ILE A 245 -0.59 0.96 -22.76
CA ILE A 245 0.50 -0.02 -22.69
C ILE A 245 1.47 0.16 -23.88
N LYS A 246 0.94 0.24 -25.10
CA LYS A 246 1.76 0.50 -26.30
C LYS A 246 2.53 1.81 -26.16
N GLN A 247 1.85 2.89 -25.80
CA GLN A 247 2.47 4.20 -25.64
C GLN A 247 3.65 4.19 -24.66
N VAL A 248 3.48 3.62 -23.46
CA VAL A 248 4.52 3.65 -22.42
C VAL A 248 5.68 2.68 -22.71
N LEU A 249 5.45 1.62 -23.48
CA LEU A 249 6.51 0.70 -23.88
C LEU A 249 7.31 1.17 -25.10
N GLU A 250 6.72 2.02 -25.94
CA GLU A 250 7.36 2.61 -27.12
C GLU A 250 8.06 3.94 -26.82
N GLN A 251 7.65 4.66 -25.77
CA GLN A 251 8.08 6.04 -25.48
C GLN A 251 8.54 6.16 -24.02
N ASP A 252 9.84 6.25 -23.81
CA ASP A 252 10.44 6.41 -22.47
C ASP A 252 9.88 7.60 -21.69
N GLN A 253 9.60 8.72 -22.37
CA GLN A 253 9.02 9.89 -21.74
C GLN A 253 7.61 9.61 -21.21
N ALA A 254 6.78 8.89 -21.98
CA ALA A 254 5.42 8.54 -21.55
C ALA A 254 5.44 7.60 -20.33
N MET A 255 6.40 6.69 -20.26
CA MET A 255 6.63 5.84 -19.08
C MET A 255 7.04 6.68 -17.88
N GLN A 256 7.98 7.61 -18.02
CA GLN A 256 8.42 8.48 -16.94
C GLN A 256 7.29 9.35 -16.40
N GLU A 257 6.49 9.96 -17.27
CA GLU A 257 5.32 10.77 -16.89
C GLU A 257 4.28 9.94 -16.13
N ALA A 258 3.99 8.73 -16.61
CA ALA A 258 3.07 7.80 -15.97
C ALA A 258 3.56 7.36 -14.57
N MET A 259 4.85 7.08 -14.44
CA MET A 259 5.47 6.75 -13.14
C MET A 259 5.48 7.93 -12.18
N GLN A 260 5.65 9.16 -12.67
CA GLN A 260 5.56 10.36 -11.84
C GLN A 260 4.13 10.58 -11.32
N ALA A 261 3.12 10.42 -12.17
CA ALA A 261 1.71 10.49 -11.77
C ALA A 261 1.38 9.46 -10.67
N GLN A 262 1.87 8.23 -10.82
CA GLN A 262 1.72 7.17 -9.83
C GLN A 262 2.40 7.50 -8.50
N LYS A 263 3.62 8.04 -8.50
CA LYS A 263 4.33 8.49 -7.30
C LYS A 263 3.63 9.67 -6.62
N ALA A 264 3.07 10.59 -7.40
CA ALA A 264 2.28 11.71 -6.89
C ALA A 264 0.98 11.24 -6.23
N GLN A 265 0.29 10.26 -6.83
CA GLN A 265 -0.91 9.64 -6.23
C GLN A 265 -0.62 9.01 -4.88
N ALA A 266 0.50 8.30 -4.75
CA ALA A 266 0.93 7.67 -3.51
C ALA A 266 1.52 8.65 -2.48
N ASN A 267 1.58 9.95 -2.80
CA ASN A 267 2.16 11.00 -1.95
C ASN A 267 3.58 10.64 -1.47
N THR A 268 4.43 10.27 -2.43
CA THR A 268 5.79 9.77 -2.18
C THR A 268 6.72 10.88 -1.73
N LEU A 269 7.49 10.62 -0.68
CA LEU A 269 8.55 11.50 -0.17
C LEU A 269 9.90 10.80 -0.20
N THR A 270 10.98 11.59 -0.18
CA THR A 270 12.28 11.07 0.20
C THR A 270 12.35 10.86 1.72
N ALA A 271 13.25 10.01 2.20
CA ALA A 271 13.46 9.81 3.64
C ALA A 271 13.87 11.13 4.35
N SER A 272 14.65 11.98 3.66
CA SER A 272 15.05 13.30 4.17
C SER A 272 13.85 14.24 4.32
N ASP A 273 12.98 14.32 3.28
CA ASP A 273 11.79 15.17 3.34
C ASP A 273 10.81 14.72 4.43
N LEU A 274 10.64 13.40 4.57
CA LEU A 274 9.82 12.84 5.64
C LEU A 274 10.36 13.22 7.02
N THR A 275 11.67 13.07 7.24
CA THR A 275 12.33 13.43 8.50
C THR A 275 12.15 14.92 8.80
N ASN A 276 12.39 15.79 7.82
CA ASN A 276 12.24 17.24 8.00
C ASN A 276 10.80 17.64 8.35
N ARG A 277 9.82 17.03 7.68
CA ARG A 277 8.40 17.29 7.96
C ARG A 277 7.98 16.79 9.35
N LEU A 278 8.44 15.61 9.76
CA LEU A 278 8.21 15.10 11.11
C LEU A 278 8.84 15.99 12.18
N GLN A 279 10.08 16.42 11.98
CA GLN A 279 10.75 17.36 12.90
C GLN A 279 10.00 18.68 13.02
N GLY A 280 9.48 19.20 11.90
CA GLY A 280 8.64 20.40 11.91
C GLY A 280 7.34 20.23 12.72
N LEU A 281 6.72 19.05 12.66
CA LEU A 281 5.53 18.73 13.45
C LEU A 281 5.83 18.59 14.95
N LEU A 282 6.97 17.98 15.29
CA LEU A 282 7.39 17.76 16.69
C LEU A 282 7.98 19.02 17.33
N GLY A 283 8.63 19.89 16.55
CA GLY A 283 9.26 21.13 17.04
C GLY A 283 8.36 22.38 17.04
N GLY A 284 7.21 22.32 16.35
CA GLY A 284 6.22 23.39 16.33
C GLY A 284 5.31 23.27 17.56
N ASN A 285 5.35 24.26 18.45
CA ASN A 285 4.30 24.42 19.44
C ASN A 285 2.96 24.47 18.71
N HIS A 286 2.21 23.39 18.79
CA HIS A 286 0.81 23.37 18.33
C HIS A 286 0.02 24.27 19.28
N VAL A 287 -0.08 25.55 18.93
CA VAL A 287 -0.98 26.53 19.54
C VAL A 287 -2.39 26.32 19.01
#